data_281f4597c97e4ad0246f7338da3afdff
#
_entry.id   281f4597c97e4ad0246f7338da3afdff
#
_cell.length_a   1.000
_cell.length_b   1.000
_cell.length_c   1.000
_cell.angle_alpha   90.00
_cell.angle_beta   90.00
_cell.angle_gamma   90.00
#
_symmetry.space_group_name_H-M   'P 1'
#
loop_
_entity.id
_entity.type
_entity.pdbx_description
1 polymer ?
#
loop_
_entity_poly.entity_id
_entity_poly.type
_entity_poly.pdbx_seq_one_letter_code
_entity_poly.pdbx_strand_id
1 'polypeptide(L)' 'MRTIEAADQIIVLDQGVVAESGNHDTLMKKHGLYRKLVELQTESANWKI' A
#
# COMPACT_ATOMS: atom_id res chain seq x y z
N MET A 1 -10.84 -0.68 1.31
CA MET A 1 -9.49 -0.77 0.74
C MET A 1 -8.91 -2.14 0.96
N ARG A 2 -8.21 -2.66 -0.01
CA ARG A 2 -7.68 -3.98 0.10
C ARG A 2 -6.40 -4.09 -0.68
N THR A 3 -5.47 -4.88 -0.23
CA THR A 3 -4.20 -5.06 -0.91
C THR A 3 -4.02 -6.54 -1.21
N ILE A 4 -3.68 -6.84 -2.44
CA ILE A 4 -3.44 -8.21 -2.87
C ILE A 4 -2.00 -8.30 -3.32
N GLU A 5 -1.26 -9.25 -2.77
CA GLU A 5 0.12 -9.46 -3.16
C GLU A 5 0.20 -10.73 -3.99
N ALA A 6 0.69 -10.60 -5.20
CA ALA A 6 0.83 -11.74 -6.08
C ALA A 6 2.24 -11.76 -6.62
N ALA A 7 3.04 -12.71 -6.22
CA ALA A 7 4.43 -12.82 -6.63
C ALA A 7 5.12 -11.48 -6.37
N ASP A 8 5.58 -10.83 -7.42
CA ASP A 8 6.28 -9.56 -7.25
C ASP A 8 5.37 -8.38 -7.50
N GLN A 9 4.08 -8.60 -7.58
CA GLN A 9 3.18 -7.53 -7.91
C GLN A 9 2.18 -7.31 -6.79
N ILE A 10 1.88 -6.06 -6.50
CA ILE A 10 0.92 -5.71 -5.48
C ILE A 10 -0.20 -4.93 -6.14
N ILE A 11 -1.43 -5.28 -5.80
CA ILE A 11 -2.59 -4.61 -6.35
C ILE A 11 -3.38 -4.02 -5.20
N VAL A 12 -3.63 -2.72 -5.27
CA VAL A 12 -4.41 -2.04 -4.24
C VAL A 12 -5.80 -1.79 -4.79
N LEU A 13 -6.79 -2.35 -4.10
CA LEU A 13 -8.18 -2.20 -4.50
C LEU A 13 -8.87 -1.20 -3.57
N ASP A 14 -9.71 -0.37 -4.15
CA ASP A 14 -10.48 0.56 -3.36
C ASP A 14 -11.89 0.58 -3.90
N GLN A 15 -12.84 0.18 -3.08
CA GLN A 15 -14.25 0.15 -3.46
C GLN A 15 -14.47 -0.74 -4.67
N GLY A 16 -13.76 -1.84 -4.74
CA GLY A 16 -13.97 -2.80 -5.80
C GLY A 16 -13.24 -2.51 -7.09
N VAL A 17 -12.44 -1.46 -7.13
CA VAL A 17 -11.68 -1.15 -8.35
C VAL A 17 -10.21 -1.07 -8.02
N VAL A 18 -9.38 -1.29 -9.02
CA VAL A 18 -7.95 -1.25 -8.83
C VAL A 18 -7.52 0.22 -8.75
N ALA A 19 -7.08 0.62 -7.60
CA ALA A 19 -6.61 1.98 -7.41
C ALA A 19 -5.14 2.10 -7.81
N GLU A 20 -4.34 1.12 -7.46
CA GLU A 20 -2.93 1.13 -7.79
C GLU A 20 -2.46 -0.29 -8.03
N SER A 21 -1.41 -0.42 -8.81
CA SER A 21 -0.80 -1.73 -9.00
C SER A 21 0.66 -1.55 -9.38
N GLY A 22 1.45 -2.55 -9.08
CA GLY A 22 2.88 -2.49 -9.36
C GLY A 22 3.62 -3.23 -8.28
N ASN A 23 4.96 -3.18 -8.31
CA ASN A 23 5.71 -3.83 -7.25
C ASN A 23 5.87 -2.88 -6.08
N HIS A 24 6.45 -3.39 -5.02
CA HIS A 24 6.59 -2.61 -3.79
C HIS A 24 7.34 -1.29 -4.04
N ASP A 25 8.46 -1.39 -4.73
CA ASP A 25 9.27 -0.20 -4.97
C ASP A 25 8.52 0.83 -5.79
N THR A 26 7.82 0.38 -6.81
CA THR A 26 7.07 1.29 -7.67
C THR A 26 5.98 2.00 -6.89
N LEU A 27 5.25 1.25 -6.08
CA LEU A 27 4.16 1.84 -5.33
C LEU A 27 4.67 2.79 -4.25
N MET A 28 5.78 2.45 -3.66
CA MET A 28 6.35 3.34 -2.65
C MET A 28 6.82 4.65 -3.29
N LYS A 29 7.33 4.59 -4.50
CA LYS A 29 7.79 5.79 -5.16
C LYS A 29 6.63 6.66 -5.62
N LYS A 30 5.49 6.06 -5.87
CA LYS A 30 4.35 6.82 -6.33
C LYS A 30 3.77 7.71 -5.25
N HIS A 31 4.03 7.40 -4.01
CA HIS A 31 3.49 8.16 -2.89
C HIS A 31 1.96 8.18 -2.95
N GLY A 32 1.38 7.04 -3.34
CA GLY A 32 -0.06 6.96 -3.45
C GLY A 32 -0.69 6.24 -2.27
N LEU A 33 -1.78 5.52 -2.55
CA LEU A 33 -2.51 4.83 -1.50
C LEU A 33 -1.67 3.79 -0.79
N TYR A 34 -0.91 3.02 -1.56
CA TYR A 34 -0.12 1.97 -0.95
C TYR A 34 0.89 2.54 0.04
N ARG A 35 1.59 3.57 -0.36
CA ARG A 35 2.56 4.17 0.53
C ARG A 35 1.90 4.75 1.75
N LYS A 36 0.74 5.34 1.57
CA LYS A 36 0.01 5.89 2.68
C LYS A 36 -0.38 4.80 3.67
N LEU A 37 -0.81 3.65 3.17
CA LEU A 37 -1.16 2.55 4.04
C LEU A 37 0.04 2.06 4.83
N VAL A 38 1.18 1.94 4.16
CA VAL A 38 2.39 1.48 4.82
C VAL A 38 2.82 2.48 5.88
N GLU A 39 2.75 3.74 5.58
CA GLU A 39 3.14 4.75 6.54
C GLU A 39 2.24 4.77 7.75
N LEU A 40 0.95 4.56 7.53
CA LEU A 40 0.03 4.51 8.65
C LEU A 40 0.32 3.34 9.56
N GLN A 41 0.63 2.20 8.99
CA GLN A 41 0.97 1.05 9.80
C GLN A 41 2.25 1.28 10.59
N THR A 42 3.24 1.85 9.96
CA THR A 42 4.49 2.12 10.62
C THR A 42 4.29 3.13 11.75
N GLU A 43 3.52 4.12 11.49
CA GLU A 43 3.26 5.13 12.47
C GLU A 43 2.53 4.56 13.66
N SER A 44 1.57 3.71 13.42
CA SER A 44 0.85 3.06 14.48
C SER A 44 1.77 2.21 15.32
N ALA A 45 2.69 1.52 14.70
CA ALA A 45 3.60 0.66 15.42
C ALA A 45 4.59 1.46 16.26
N ASN A 46 5.04 2.57 15.72
CA ASN A 46 5.97 3.37 16.45
C ASN A 46 5.35 4.30 17.43
N TRP A 47 4.05 4.43 17.39
CA TRP A 47 3.42 5.42 18.13
C TRP A 47 3.18 4.98 19.47
N LYS A 48 3.99 4.56 20.24
CA LYS A 48 3.67 4.19 21.46
C LYS A 48 4.29 5.10 22.32
N ILE A 49 4.14 5.70 22.90
CA ILE A 49 4.71 6.59 23.74
C ILE A 49 4.85 6.21 25.05
#